data_a51e198b9202ae01cc8b8ca775c1274e
#
_entry.id   a51e198b9202ae01cc8b8ca775c1274e
#
_cell.length_a   1.000
_cell.length_b   1.000
_cell.length_c   1.000
_cell.angle_alpha   90.00
_cell.angle_beta   90.00
_cell.angle_gamma   90.00
#
_symmetry.space_group_name_H-M   'P 1'
#
loop_
_entity.id
_entity.type
_entity.pdbx_description
1 polymer ?
#
loop_
_entity_poly.entity_id
_entity_poly.type
_entity_poly.pdbx_seq_one_letter_code
_entity_poly.pdbx_strand_id
1 'polypeptide(L)'
;MKTFGDHNNSEIVAKNHDKFLEHLDTSIDTVFICARMLYDKGHTVTINAMTKAKTYGDWKVHADKGDLEVLWNGVPKRIEVKGISTDFVDASDWKFPDFIVCAAHSWDKADPKPEAYFIFNKKRTHVAIVLGKHSHTWTKAGKYDKRYTEYAQEFYFSPLDKILWRKV
;
A
#
# COMPACT_ATOMS: atom_id res chain seq x y z
N MET A 1 -1.18 -21.45 -0.87
CA MET A 1 -2.10 -20.28 -0.93
C MET A 1 -2.19 -19.82 -2.37
N LYS A 2 -3.40 -19.73 -2.94
CA LYS A 2 -3.57 -19.30 -4.34
C LYS A 2 -3.33 -17.81 -4.45
N THR A 3 -2.49 -17.40 -5.40
CA THR A 3 -2.26 -16.00 -5.73
C THR A 3 -3.36 -15.50 -6.67
N PHE A 4 -3.39 -14.18 -6.92
CA PHE A 4 -4.41 -13.52 -7.74
C PHE A 4 -4.58 -14.15 -9.14
N GLY A 5 -3.54 -14.76 -9.69
CA GLY A 5 -3.55 -15.41 -11.01
C GLY A 5 -3.67 -16.94 -10.98
N ASP A 6 -3.73 -17.57 -9.81
CA ASP A 6 -3.70 -19.03 -9.68
C ASP A 6 -5.09 -19.70 -9.79
N HIS A 7 -6.12 -18.94 -10.12
CA HIS A 7 -7.44 -19.46 -10.40
C HIS A 7 -7.52 -20.02 -11.81
N ASN A 8 -7.89 -21.28 -11.95
CA ASN A 8 -8.20 -21.89 -13.25
C ASN A 8 -9.52 -21.36 -13.86
N ASN A 9 -10.22 -20.46 -13.14
CA ASN A 9 -11.48 -19.87 -13.59
C ASN A 9 -11.23 -18.44 -14.04
N SER A 10 -11.27 -18.22 -15.35
CA SER A 10 -11.06 -16.91 -15.98
C SER A 10 -12.08 -15.85 -15.54
N GLU A 11 -13.31 -16.24 -15.20
CA GLU A 11 -14.35 -15.32 -14.73
C GLU A 11 -14.01 -14.76 -13.33
N ILE A 12 -13.50 -15.60 -12.42
CA ILE A 12 -13.05 -15.16 -11.09
C ILE A 12 -11.86 -14.21 -11.22
N VAL A 13 -10.91 -14.51 -12.11
CA VAL A 13 -9.75 -13.65 -12.35
C VAL A 13 -10.19 -12.29 -12.90
N ALA A 14 -11.08 -12.25 -13.89
CA ALA A 14 -11.62 -11.01 -14.45
C ALA A 14 -12.37 -10.19 -13.38
N LYS A 15 -13.26 -10.82 -12.63
CA LYS A 15 -14.01 -10.16 -11.54
C LYS A 15 -13.10 -9.58 -10.46
N ASN A 16 -12.05 -10.30 -10.09
CA ASN A 16 -11.08 -9.81 -9.11
C ASN A 16 -10.25 -8.66 -9.68
N HIS A 17 -9.93 -8.70 -10.97
CA HIS A 17 -9.23 -7.61 -11.65
C HIS A 17 -10.08 -6.34 -11.69
N ASP A 18 -11.36 -6.42 -12.04
CA ASP A 18 -12.28 -5.28 -12.02
C ASP A 18 -12.37 -4.63 -10.63
N LYS A 19 -12.50 -5.44 -9.57
CA LYS A 19 -12.47 -4.94 -8.21
C LYS A 19 -11.13 -4.28 -7.83
N PHE A 20 -10.03 -4.81 -8.34
CA PHE A 20 -8.72 -4.18 -8.14
C PHE A 20 -8.68 -2.78 -8.79
N LEU A 21 -9.21 -2.64 -10.02
CA LEU A 21 -9.29 -1.34 -10.70
C LEU A 21 -10.16 -0.34 -9.94
N GLU A 22 -11.30 -0.77 -9.39
CA GLU A 22 -12.15 0.07 -8.54
C GLU A 22 -11.39 0.57 -7.29
N HIS A 23 -10.63 -0.31 -6.63
CA HIS A 23 -9.81 0.08 -5.49
C HIS A 23 -8.67 1.00 -5.88
N LEU A 24 -8.06 0.80 -7.04
CA LEU A 24 -7.03 1.68 -7.56
C LEU A 24 -7.58 3.10 -7.79
N ASP A 25 -8.76 3.22 -8.39
CA ASP A 25 -9.42 4.51 -8.61
C ASP A 25 -9.75 5.24 -7.30
N THR A 26 -10.27 4.52 -6.31
CA THR A 26 -10.58 5.12 -5.00
C THR A 26 -9.34 5.47 -4.18
N SER A 27 -8.18 4.90 -4.49
CA SER A 27 -6.92 5.16 -3.79
C SER A 27 -6.13 6.36 -4.35
N ILE A 28 -6.46 6.79 -5.57
CA ILE A 28 -5.69 7.84 -6.28
C ILE A 28 -5.67 9.17 -5.51
N ASP A 29 -6.79 9.56 -4.91
CA ASP A 29 -6.89 10.78 -4.11
C ASP A 29 -5.95 10.75 -2.91
N THR A 30 -5.71 9.55 -2.34
CA THR A 30 -4.81 9.35 -1.20
C THR A 30 -3.36 9.66 -1.59
N VAL A 31 -2.97 9.35 -2.83
CA VAL A 31 -1.63 9.69 -3.37
C VAL A 31 -1.45 11.21 -3.45
N PHE A 32 -2.46 11.93 -3.94
CA PHE A 32 -2.41 13.40 -4.00
C PHE A 32 -2.37 14.04 -2.61
N ILE A 33 -3.14 13.53 -1.64
CA ILE A 33 -3.12 13.99 -0.25
C ILE A 33 -1.72 13.78 0.35
N CYS A 34 -1.12 12.61 0.14
CA CYS A 34 0.23 12.31 0.60
C CYS A 34 1.28 13.23 -0.03
N ALA A 35 1.22 13.42 -1.34
CA ALA A 35 2.13 14.30 -2.07
C ALA A 35 2.03 15.73 -1.53
N ARG A 36 0.82 16.25 -1.32
CA ARG A 36 0.60 17.57 -0.76
C ARG A 36 1.15 17.70 0.66
N MET A 37 0.89 16.72 1.52
CA MET A 37 1.41 16.69 2.90
C MET A 37 2.95 16.74 2.93
N LEU A 38 3.61 15.99 2.06
CA LEU A 38 5.06 15.96 1.96
C LEU A 38 5.62 17.27 1.39
N TYR A 39 4.98 17.83 0.37
CA TYR A 39 5.34 19.12 -0.21
C TYR A 39 5.23 20.25 0.82
N ASP A 40 4.14 20.32 1.58
CA ASP A 40 3.93 21.33 2.63
C ASP A 40 4.97 21.25 3.75
N LYS A 41 5.59 20.09 3.93
CA LYS A 41 6.73 19.88 4.85
C LYS A 41 8.10 20.19 4.24
N GLY A 42 8.13 20.71 3.01
CA GLY A 42 9.34 21.14 2.32
C GLY A 42 10.08 20.03 1.57
N HIS A 43 9.46 18.88 1.35
CA HIS A 43 10.06 17.82 0.53
C HIS A 43 9.87 18.08 -0.97
N THR A 44 10.86 17.68 -1.77
CA THR A 44 10.68 17.55 -3.22
C THR A 44 10.00 16.22 -3.51
N VAL A 45 8.83 16.26 -4.14
CA VAL A 45 7.97 15.09 -4.36
C VAL A 45 7.72 14.92 -5.84
N THR A 46 7.88 13.71 -6.33
CA THR A 46 7.48 13.28 -7.67
C THR A 46 6.34 12.28 -7.56
N ILE A 47 5.23 12.54 -8.23
CA ILE A 47 4.16 11.55 -8.42
C ILE A 47 4.52 10.70 -9.61
N ASN A 48 4.65 9.39 -9.41
CA ASN A 48 4.98 8.46 -10.48
C ASN A 48 3.80 8.30 -11.45
N ALA A 49 4.09 7.86 -12.67
CA ALA A 49 3.08 7.64 -13.68
C ALA A 49 2.05 6.60 -13.18
N MET A 50 0.79 6.98 -13.22
CA MET A 50 -0.33 6.12 -12.85
C MET A 50 -0.95 5.56 -14.12
N THR A 51 -0.98 4.24 -14.23
CA THR A 51 -1.54 3.54 -15.38
C THR A 51 -2.48 2.43 -14.92
N LYS A 52 -3.44 2.05 -15.78
CA LYS A 52 -4.37 0.96 -15.54
C LYS A 52 -4.17 -0.14 -16.55
N ALA A 53 -3.93 -1.36 -16.09
CA ALA A 53 -4.03 -2.53 -16.95
C ALA A 53 -5.49 -2.80 -17.29
N LYS A 54 -5.84 -2.87 -18.59
CA LYS A 54 -7.22 -3.16 -19.02
C LYS A 54 -7.62 -4.59 -18.69
N THR A 55 -6.67 -5.51 -18.72
CA THR A 55 -6.87 -6.92 -18.36
C THR A 55 -5.83 -7.38 -17.36
N TYR A 56 -6.10 -8.48 -16.67
CA TYR A 56 -5.11 -9.09 -15.78
C TYR A 56 -3.82 -9.49 -16.51
N GLY A 57 -3.91 -9.90 -17.79
CA GLY A 57 -2.73 -10.27 -18.59
C GLY A 57 -1.74 -9.12 -18.81
N ASP A 58 -2.24 -7.88 -18.83
CA ASP A 58 -1.43 -6.68 -19.11
C ASP A 58 -0.75 -6.11 -17.85
N TRP A 59 -1.02 -6.66 -16.67
CA TRP A 59 -0.57 -6.05 -15.41
C TRP A 59 0.94 -5.81 -15.32
N LYS A 60 1.76 -6.66 -15.95
CA LYS A 60 3.22 -6.53 -15.92
C LYS A 60 3.73 -5.26 -16.60
N VAL A 61 3.03 -4.82 -17.65
CA VAL A 61 3.37 -3.59 -18.39
C VAL A 61 2.97 -2.36 -17.58
N HIS A 62 1.97 -2.51 -16.70
CA HIS A 62 1.44 -1.46 -15.85
C HIS A 62 1.93 -1.52 -14.40
N ALA A 63 2.86 -2.43 -14.09
CA ALA A 63 3.47 -2.48 -12.76
C ALA A 63 4.28 -1.20 -12.52
N ASP A 64 3.93 -0.47 -11.50
CA ASP A 64 4.61 0.77 -11.13
C ASP A 64 5.87 0.53 -10.31
N LYS A 65 6.66 1.58 -10.14
CA LYS A 65 7.84 1.59 -9.27
C LYS A 65 7.57 2.27 -7.92
N GLY A 66 6.32 2.30 -7.49
CA GLY A 66 5.83 2.98 -6.31
C GLY A 66 4.97 4.19 -6.65
N ASP A 67 4.20 4.68 -5.68
CA ASP A 67 3.26 5.78 -5.88
C ASP A 67 3.95 7.13 -5.97
N LEU A 68 4.94 7.36 -5.11
CA LEU A 68 5.68 8.62 -5.01
C LEU A 68 7.18 8.37 -4.91
N GLU A 69 7.97 9.38 -5.33
CA GLU A 69 9.35 9.54 -4.94
C GLU A 69 9.54 10.83 -4.14
N VAL A 70 10.33 10.74 -3.07
CA VAL A 70 10.76 11.89 -2.27
C VAL A 70 12.25 12.02 -2.38
N LEU A 71 12.73 13.22 -2.70
CA LEU A 71 14.15 13.48 -2.74
C LEU A 71 14.68 13.69 -1.32
N TRP A 72 15.51 12.76 -0.84
CA TRP A 72 16.13 12.80 0.48
C TRP A 72 17.65 12.91 0.33
N ASN A 73 18.22 14.02 0.77
CA ASN A 73 19.66 14.30 0.60
C ASN A 73 20.15 14.07 -0.84
N GLY A 74 19.36 14.49 -1.84
CA GLY A 74 19.69 14.33 -3.25
C GLY A 74 19.45 12.92 -3.82
N VAL A 75 18.94 11.97 -3.03
CA VAL A 75 18.66 10.61 -3.46
C VAL A 75 17.14 10.37 -3.51
N PRO A 76 16.59 9.93 -4.65
CA PRO A 76 15.18 9.56 -4.75
C PRO A 76 14.87 8.36 -3.84
N LYS A 77 13.82 8.47 -3.04
CA LYS A 77 13.33 7.44 -2.13
C LYS A 77 11.91 7.06 -2.48
N ARG A 78 11.68 5.78 -2.71
CA ARG A 78 10.38 5.22 -3.03
C ARG A 78 9.44 5.27 -1.83
N ILE A 79 8.24 5.80 -2.03
CA ILE A 79 7.16 5.86 -1.06
C ILE A 79 5.94 5.13 -1.63
N GLU A 80 5.35 4.27 -0.81
CA GLU A 80 4.09 3.61 -1.09
C GLU A 80 2.97 4.28 -0.30
N VAL A 81 1.83 4.51 -0.93
CA VAL A 81 0.68 5.17 -0.33
C VAL A 81 -0.52 4.25 -0.33
N LYS A 82 -1.20 4.15 0.80
CA LYS A 82 -2.39 3.32 0.94
C LYS A 82 -3.48 4.04 1.70
N GLY A 83 -4.72 3.78 1.32
CA GLY A 83 -5.89 4.11 2.12
C GLY A 83 -6.54 2.83 2.63
N ILE A 84 -6.91 2.80 3.90
CA ILE A 84 -7.64 1.67 4.48
C ILE A 84 -9.05 2.08 4.88
N SER A 85 -9.93 1.09 5.03
CA SER A 85 -11.34 1.31 5.41
C SER A 85 -11.57 1.44 6.92
N THR A 86 -10.52 1.34 7.73
CA THR A 86 -10.56 1.46 9.18
C THR A 86 -10.18 2.89 9.58
N ASP A 87 -10.93 3.49 10.49
CA ASP A 87 -10.55 4.74 11.12
C ASP A 87 -9.57 4.49 12.27
N PHE A 88 -8.64 5.40 12.43
CA PHE A 88 -7.71 5.48 13.56
C PHE A 88 -7.19 6.92 13.70
N VAL A 89 -6.71 7.25 14.88
CA VAL A 89 -5.97 8.47 15.19
C VAL A 89 -4.52 8.10 15.51
N ASP A 90 -4.33 7.12 16.37
CA ASP A 90 -3.02 6.61 16.79
C ASP A 90 -3.11 5.13 17.25
N ALA A 91 -2.06 4.65 17.91
CA ALA A 91 -2.00 3.27 18.39
C ALA A 91 -3.05 2.92 19.44
N SER A 92 -3.57 3.92 20.18
CA SER A 92 -4.50 3.67 21.30
C SER A 92 -5.91 3.29 20.85
N ASP A 93 -6.32 3.73 19.68
CA ASP A 93 -7.63 3.38 19.11
C ASP A 93 -7.55 2.32 18.00
N TRP A 94 -6.34 1.85 17.66
CA TRP A 94 -6.15 0.73 16.75
C TRP A 94 -6.50 -0.59 17.42
N LYS A 95 -7.46 -1.33 16.83
CA LYS A 95 -8.12 -2.48 17.46
C LYS A 95 -7.35 -3.80 17.36
N PHE A 96 -6.23 -3.84 16.64
CA PHE A 96 -5.49 -5.07 16.36
C PHE A 96 -4.10 -5.02 17.01
N PRO A 97 -3.48 -6.16 17.33
CA PRO A 97 -2.16 -6.18 17.99
C PRO A 97 -1.05 -5.64 17.11
N ASP A 98 -1.16 -5.80 15.79
CA ASP A 98 -0.19 -5.37 14.81
C ASP A 98 -0.86 -4.56 13.71
N PHE A 99 -0.08 -3.77 12.99
CA PHE A 99 -0.57 -2.93 11.90
C PHE A 99 -0.23 -3.53 10.54
N ILE A 100 -1.23 -3.68 9.65
CA ILE A 100 -1.02 -4.21 8.31
C ILE A 100 -0.23 -3.21 7.46
N VAL A 101 0.86 -3.67 6.85
CA VAL A 101 1.74 -2.85 6.02
C VAL A 101 1.44 -3.06 4.54
N CYS A 102 1.64 -4.27 4.03
CA CYS A 102 1.49 -4.58 2.61
C CYS A 102 1.32 -6.08 2.37
N ALA A 103 0.88 -6.42 1.17
CA ALA A 103 0.98 -7.79 0.69
C ALA A 103 2.46 -8.22 0.64
N ALA A 104 2.75 -9.41 1.12
CA ALA A 104 4.13 -9.89 1.23
C ALA A 104 4.86 -9.89 -0.11
N HIS A 105 4.19 -10.35 -1.17
CA HIS A 105 4.79 -10.37 -2.51
C HIS A 105 5.17 -8.97 -3.03
N SER A 106 4.43 -7.93 -2.63
CA SER A 106 4.74 -6.55 -3.04
C SER A 106 6.05 -6.06 -2.42
N TRP A 107 6.26 -6.35 -1.13
CA TRP A 107 7.54 -6.05 -0.48
C TRP A 107 8.66 -6.94 -1.01
N ASP A 108 8.43 -8.26 -1.08
CA ASP A 108 9.48 -9.22 -1.43
C ASP A 108 10.06 -8.97 -2.84
N LYS A 109 9.21 -8.55 -3.79
CA LYS A 109 9.60 -8.25 -5.19
C LYS A 109 10.04 -6.80 -5.44
N ALA A 110 9.78 -5.88 -4.51
CA ALA A 110 10.11 -4.47 -4.72
C ALA A 110 11.63 -4.27 -4.82
N ASP A 111 12.06 -3.54 -5.84
CA ASP A 111 13.43 -3.09 -6.05
C ASP A 111 13.41 -1.71 -6.72
N PRO A 112 13.89 -0.65 -6.06
CA PRO A 112 14.32 -0.62 -4.67
C PRO A 112 13.17 -0.85 -3.68
N LYS A 113 13.51 -1.30 -2.47
CA LYS A 113 12.52 -1.41 -1.39
C LYS A 113 11.94 -0.05 -1.04
N PRO A 114 10.63 0.05 -0.71
CA PRO A 114 10.05 1.28 -0.23
C PRO A 114 10.76 1.80 1.04
N GLU A 115 11.09 3.07 1.06
CA GLU A 115 11.61 3.75 2.25
C GLU A 115 10.54 3.81 3.34
N ALA A 116 9.28 4.04 2.92
CA ALA A 116 8.13 4.09 3.81
C ALA A 116 6.82 3.74 3.11
N TYR A 117 5.88 3.27 3.92
CA TYR A 117 4.46 3.18 3.60
C TYR A 117 3.71 4.27 4.35
N PHE A 118 2.93 5.08 3.63
CA PHE A 118 2.02 6.07 4.19
C PHE A 118 0.60 5.51 4.10
N ILE A 119 0.05 5.08 5.23
CA ILE A 119 -1.24 4.37 5.27
C ILE A 119 -2.27 5.27 5.95
N PHE A 120 -3.19 5.79 5.17
CA PHE A 120 -4.20 6.74 5.62
C PHE A 120 -5.43 6.02 6.17
N ASN A 121 -6.01 6.58 7.24
CA ASN A 121 -7.27 6.12 7.80
C ASN A 121 -8.43 6.31 6.81
N LYS A 122 -9.60 5.76 7.13
CA LYS A 122 -10.80 5.86 6.28
C LYS A 122 -11.15 7.31 5.92
N LYS A 123 -11.07 8.24 6.86
CA LYS A 123 -11.41 9.65 6.67
C LYS A 123 -10.29 10.49 6.03
N ARG A 124 -9.11 9.94 5.83
CA ARG A 124 -7.92 10.64 5.31
C ARG A 124 -7.44 11.79 6.19
N THR A 125 -7.77 11.76 7.47
CA THR A 125 -7.40 12.77 8.46
C THR A 125 -6.13 12.43 9.26
N HIS A 126 -5.78 11.15 9.29
CA HIS A 126 -4.59 10.62 9.98
C HIS A 126 -3.88 9.60 9.10
N VAL A 127 -2.57 9.52 9.29
CA VAL A 127 -1.69 8.62 8.57
C VAL A 127 -0.77 7.86 9.53
N ALA A 128 -0.66 6.56 9.32
CA ALA A 128 0.32 5.69 9.92
C ALA A 128 1.51 5.57 8.95
N ILE A 129 2.70 5.99 9.37
CA ILE A 129 3.92 5.91 8.56
C ILE A 129 4.75 4.74 9.06
N VAL A 130 4.91 3.74 8.21
CA VAL A 130 5.67 2.53 8.49
C VAL A 130 6.98 2.59 7.69
N LEU A 131 8.10 2.70 8.41
CA LEU A 131 9.41 2.84 7.77
C LEU A 131 9.98 1.49 7.35
N GLY A 132 10.46 1.40 6.11
CA GLY A 132 11.05 0.18 5.54
C GLY A 132 12.28 -0.32 6.32
N LYS A 133 13.05 0.58 6.95
CA LYS A 133 14.18 0.21 7.80
C LYS A 133 13.82 -0.68 8.99
N HIS A 134 12.56 -0.71 9.40
CA HIS A 134 12.06 -1.55 10.48
C HIS A 134 11.51 -2.90 9.99
N SER A 135 11.63 -3.22 8.71
CA SER A 135 11.10 -4.47 8.12
C SER A 135 11.60 -5.75 8.80
N HIS A 136 12.76 -5.72 9.44
CA HIS A 136 13.29 -6.83 10.24
C HIS A 136 12.44 -7.16 11.47
N THR A 137 11.56 -6.24 11.92
CA THR A 137 10.61 -6.46 13.03
C THR A 137 9.23 -6.92 12.55
N TRP A 138 8.98 -6.94 11.25
CA TRP A 138 7.67 -7.30 10.72
C TRP A 138 7.42 -8.81 10.81
N THR A 139 6.18 -9.15 11.05
CA THR A 139 5.70 -10.53 10.99
C THR A 139 4.96 -10.78 9.68
N LYS A 140 4.97 -12.03 9.20
CA LYS A 140 4.26 -12.43 7.99
C LYS A 140 3.13 -13.37 8.38
N ALA A 141 1.91 -13.10 7.92
CA ALA A 141 0.75 -13.95 8.16
C ALA A 141 -0.18 -14.00 6.95
N GLY A 142 -0.74 -15.18 6.69
CA GLY A 142 -1.76 -15.38 5.67
C GLY A 142 -3.13 -14.92 6.14
N LYS A 143 -3.85 -14.19 5.28
CA LYS A 143 -5.24 -13.79 5.52
C LYS A 143 -6.07 -13.90 4.25
N TYR A 144 -7.36 -14.21 4.41
CA TYR A 144 -8.32 -14.02 3.33
C TYR A 144 -8.47 -12.53 3.04
N ASP A 145 -8.27 -12.16 1.79
CA ASP A 145 -8.53 -10.80 1.34
C ASP A 145 -10.00 -10.68 0.95
N LYS A 146 -10.81 -10.16 1.86
CA LYS A 146 -12.27 -10.03 1.69
C LYS A 146 -12.68 -9.12 0.52
N ARG A 147 -11.76 -8.36 -0.05
CA ARG A 147 -12.00 -7.52 -1.23
C ARG A 147 -12.20 -8.35 -2.50
N TYR A 148 -11.63 -9.57 -2.52
CA TYR A 148 -11.60 -10.44 -3.68
C TYR A 148 -12.31 -11.77 -3.42
N THR A 149 -12.79 -12.40 -4.48
CA THR A 149 -13.45 -13.69 -4.40
C THR A 149 -12.42 -14.82 -4.27
N GLU A 150 -12.58 -15.67 -3.27
CA GLU A 150 -11.72 -16.85 -3.04
C GLU A 150 -10.22 -16.55 -3.01
N TYR A 151 -9.85 -15.38 -2.50
CA TYR A 151 -8.47 -14.93 -2.52
C TYR A 151 -7.88 -14.86 -1.11
N ALA A 152 -6.79 -15.57 -0.91
CA ALA A 152 -6.00 -15.51 0.31
C ALA A 152 -4.55 -15.18 -0.06
N GLN A 153 -3.91 -14.29 0.70
CA GLN A 153 -2.52 -13.93 0.51
C GLN A 153 -1.81 -13.65 1.84
N GLU A 154 -0.50 -13.66 1.80
CA GLU A 154 0.32 -13.25 2.94
C GLU A 154 0.48 -11.74 2.97
N PHE A 155 0.46 -11.21 4.17
CA PHE A 155 0.73 -9.79 4.46
C PHE A 155 1.85 -9.66 5.47
N TYR A 156 2.57 -8.55 5.38
CA TYR A 156 3.45 -8.08 6.43
C TYR A 156 2.70 -7.19 7.42
N PHE A 157 3.02 -7.38 8.69
CA PHE A 157 2.48 -6.62 9.82
C PHE A 157 3.62 -6.03 10.63
N SER A 158 3.48 -4.76 11.03
CA SER A 158 4.43 -4.04 11.87
C SER A 158 3.94 -3.94 13.29
N PRO A 159 4.82 -4.09 14.30
CA PRO A 159 4.50 -3.72 15.67
C PRO A 159 4.07 -2.26 15.76
N LEU A 160 3.11 -1.95 16.65
CA LEU A 160 2.53 -0.60 16.76
C LEU A 160 3.53 0.45 17.27
N ASP A 161 4.51 0.04 18.08
CA ASP A 161 5.57 0.90 18.60
C ASP A 161 6.60 1.35 17.54
N LYS A 162 6.57 0.77 16.35
CA LYS A 162 7.43 1.13 15.20
C LYS A 162 6.75 2.06 14.21
N ILE A 163 5.52 2.48 14.50
CA ILE A 163 4.71 3.31 13.60
C ILE A 163 4.74 4.75 14.05
N LEU A 164 4.90 5.66 13.09
CA LEU A 164 4.77 7.09 13.32
C LEU A 164 3.35 7.51 12.95
N TRP A 165 2.57 7.90 13.96
CA TRP A 165 1.21 8.36 13.77
C TRP A 165 1.19 9.88 13.60
N ARG A 166 0.49 10.38 12.58
CA ARG A 166 0.42 11.81 12.28
C ARG A 166 -0.97 12.22 11.84
N LYS A 167 -1.34 13.44 12.20
CA LYS A 167 -2.47 14.14 11.61
C LYS A 167 -2.07 14.68 10.23
N VAL A 168 -2.98 14.60 9.28
CA VAL A 168 -2.81 15.13 7.91
C VAL A 168 -3.10 16.62 7.88
#